data_5ee54a945aadb444435140e050407b1e
#
_entry.id   5ee54a945aadb444435140e050407b1e
#
_cell.length_a   1.000
_cell.length_b   1.000
_cell.length_c   1.000
_cell.angle_alpha   90.00
_cell.angle_beta   90.00
_cell.angle_gamma   90.00
#
_symmetry.space_group_name_H-M   'P 1'
#
loop_
_entity.id
_entity.type
_entity.pdbx_description
1 polymer ?
#
loop_
_entity_poly.entity_id
_entity_poly.type
_entity_poly.pdbx_seq_one_letter_code
_entity_poly.pdbx_strand_id
1 'polypeptide(L)'
;FKCDWSSDVCSSDLGKEKYIYTVKTGSKGFSVNEYENEISKEQYDSLKKVDNRITIIKDRYFIPYINDLKIELDIFHSVYEGIIFAEIEFENEKQAIETKIPEWFNMEIGKIVSNDMMSREKIDIIKLCNLK
;
A
#
# COMPACT_ATOMS: atom_id res chain seq x y z
N PHE A 1 -1.73 2.99 -20.63
CA PHE A 1 -1.97 1.75 -19.89
C PHE A 1 -0.74 1.38 -19.07
N LYS A 2 -0.89 1.33 -17.78
CA LYS A 2 0.20 1.04 -16.86
C LYS A 2 -0.09 -0.23 -16.08
N CYS A 3 0.86 -1.14 -16.03
CA CYS A 3 0.78 -2.37 -15.28
C CYS A 3 1.87 -2.38 -14.21
N ASP A 4 1.48 -2.45 -12.96
CA ASP A 4 2.39 -2.61 -11.84
C ASP A 4 2.20 -3.99 -11.21
N TRP A 5 3.29 -4.58 -10.75
CA TRP A 5 3.25 -5.86 -10.06
C TRP A 5 4.04 -5.79 -8.75
N SER A 6 3.64 -6.58 -7.79
CA SER A 6 4.36 -6.74 -6.53
C SER A 6 4.26 -8.18 -6.04
N SER A 7 5.23 -8.58 -5.24
CA SER A 7 5.18 -9.83 -4.50
C SER A 7 5.25 -9.52 -3.01
N ASP A 8 4.30 -10.03 -2.25
CA ASP A 8 4.14 -9.70 -0.85
C ASP A 8 4.20 -10.95 0.02
N VAL A 9 4.75 -10.81 1.22
CA VAL A 9 4.67 -11.81 2.27
C VAL A 9 3.75 -11.27 3.36
N CYS A 10 2.72 -12.01 3.66
CA CYS A 10 1.80 -11.68 4.74
C CYS A 10 1.91 -12.72 5.84
N SER A 11 2.08 -12.28 7.09
CA SER A 11 1.96 -13.12 8.26
C SER A 11 0.54 -13.00 8.82
N SER A 12 -0.14 -14.11 9.02
CA SER A 12 -1.45 -14.11 9.68
C SER A 12 -1.26 -14.13 11.21
N ASP A 13 -2.35 -13.81 11.94
CA ASP A 13 -2.38 -13.90 13.41
C ASP A 13 -2.05 -15.32 13.94
N LEU A 14 -2.15 -16.34 13.10
CA LEU A 14 -1.81 -17.71 13.41
C LEU A 14 -0.33 -18.06 13.14
N GLY A 15 0.48 -17.09 12.79
CA GLY A 15 1.89 -17.27 12.49
C GLY A 15 2.21 -17.95 11.15
N LYS A 16 1.21 -18.10 10.29
CA LYS A 16 1.40 -18.64 8.94
C LYS A 16 1.73 -17.55 7.97
N GLU A 17 2.81 -17.71 7.23
CA GLU A 17 3.18 -16.80 6.15
C GLU A 17 2.45 -17.15 4.87
N LYS A 18 1.93 -16.13 4.20
CA LYS A 18 1.36 -16.25 2.86
C LYS A 18 2.18 -15.43 1.89
N TYR A 19 2.39 -15.98 0.71
CA TYR A 19 3.11 -15.31 -0.37
C TYR A 19 2.12 -14.96 -1.47
N ILE A 20 1.99 -13.67 -1.75
CA ILE A 20 0.96 -13.16 -2.67
C ILE A 20 1.65 -12.39 -3.79
N TYR A 21 1.29 -12.73 -5.02
CA TYR A 21 1.68 -12.00 -6.21
C TYR A 21 0.51 -11.13 -6.67
N THR A 22 0.73 -9.82 -6.73
CA THR A 22 -0.30 -8.85 -7.07
C THR A 22 0.05 -8.11 -8.35
N VAL A 23 -0.91 -8.02 -9.26
CA VAL A 23 -0.80 -7.22 -10.49
C VAL A 23 -1.88 -6.14 -10.44
N LYS A 24 -1.46 -4.90 -10.59
CA LYS A 24 -2.37 -3.75 -10.68
C LYS A 24 -2.38 -3.24 -12.10
N THR A 25 -3.57 -3.15 -12.68
CA THR A 25 -3.78 -2.64 -14.03
C THR A 25 -4.78 -1.51 -14.02
N GLY A 26 -4.58 -0.51 -14.86
CA GLY A 26 -5.50 0.60 -15.00
C GLY A 26 -4.80 1.91 -15.35
N SER A 27 -5.59 2.90 -15.72
CA SER A 27 -5.12 4.25 -15.92
C SER A 27 -5.03 5.00 -14.58
N LYS A 28 -4.23 6.05 -14.54
CA LYS A 28 -4.24 6.97 -13.40
C LYS A 28 -5.66 7.49 -13.18
N GLY A 29 -6.27 7.15 -12.04
CA GLY A 29 -7.63 7.55 -11.73
C GLY A 29 -8.11 6.92 -10.44
N PHE A 30 -9.40 7.03 -10.19
CA PHE A 30 -10.04 6.51 -8.99
C PHE A 30 -10.05 4.98 -8.93
N SER A 31 -10.20 4.33 -10.08
CA SER A 31 -10.31 2.87 -10.17
C SER A 31 -9.04 2.22 -10.71
N VAL A 32 -8.53 1.27 -9.97
CA VAL A 32 -7.42 0.40 -10.38
C VAL A 32 -7.89 -1.03 -10.25
N ASN A 33 -7.70 -1.83 -11.30
CA ASN A 33 -7.94 -3.26 -11.22
C ASN A 33 -6.77 -3.95 -10.55
N GLU A 34 -7.06 -4.79 -9.59
CA GLU A 34 -6.07 -5.53 -8.82
C GLU A 34 -6.33 -7.02 -8.91
N TYR A 35 -5.31 -7.78 -9.27
CA TYR A 35 -5.35 -9.23 -9.37
C TYR A 35 -4.34 -9.82 -8.40
N GLU A 36 -4.82 -10.62 -7.47
CA GLU A 36 -3.99 -11.28 -6.45
C GLU A 36 -4.01 -12.78 -6.64
N ASN A 37 -2.84 -13.40 -6.55
CA ASN A 37 -2.70 -14.86 -6.53
C ASN A 37 -1.75 -15.27 -5.41
N GLU A 38 -2.14 -16.29 -4.66
CA GLU A 38 -1.22 -16.91 -3.70
C GLU A 38 -0.21 -17.75 -4.47
N ILE A 39 1.07 -17.57 -4.15
CA ILE A 39 2.18 -18.30 -4.77
C ILE A 39 2.96 -19.06 -3.70
N SER A 40 3.81 -19.99 -4.13
CA SER A 40 4.68 -20.73 -3.21
C SER A 40 5.87 -19.87 -2.73
N LYS A 41 6.49 -20.30 -1.64
CA LYS A 41 7.72 -19.64 -1.16
C LYS A 41 8.82 -19.68 -2.22
N GLU A 42 8.96 -20.80 -2.94
CA GLU A 42 9.96 -20.94 -3.99
C GLU A 42 9.73 -19.97 -5.14
N GLN A 43 8.49 -19.78 -5.55
CA GLN A 43 8.12 -18.79 -6.57
C GLN A 43 8.43 -17.38 -6.10
N TYR A 44 8.10 -17.07 -4.86
CA TYR A 44 8.38 -15.77 -4.24
C TYR A 44 9.89 -15.49 -4.22
N ASP A 45 10.68 -16.44 -3.73
CA ASP A 45 12.14 -16.31 -3.65
C ASP A 45 12.77 -16.13 -5.04
N SER A 46 12.25 -16.82 -6.04
CA SER A 46 12.70 -16.68 -7.44
C SER A 46 12.41 -15.29 -8.00
N LEU A 47 11.23 -14.74 -7.72
CA LEU A 47 10.88 -13.38 -8.13
C LEU A 47 11.76 -12.35 -7.42
N LYS A 48 12.05 -12.54 -6.14
CA LYS A 48 12.91 -11.65 -5.38
C LYS A 48 14.34 -11.61 -5.88
N LYS A 49 14.87 -12.71 -6.39
CA LYS A 49 16.25 -12.77 -6.92
C LYS A 49 16.47 -11.87 -8.14
N VAL A 50 15.44 -11.67 -8.95
CA VAL A 50 15.52 -10.84 -10.16
C VAL A 50 15.05 -9.41 -9.93
N ASP A 51 14.60 -9.10 -8.71
CA ASP A 51 14.06 -7.81 -8.35
C ASP A 51 15.06 -7.00 -7.51
N ASN A 52 15.53 -5.88 -8.05
CA ASN A 52 16.45 -4.98 -7.37
C ASN A 52 15.74 -3.92 -6.51
N ARG A 53 14.47 -4.14 -6.20
CA ARG A 53 13.67 -3.18 -5.46
C ARG A 53 13.97 -3.18 -3.97
N ILE A 54 13.72 -2.05 -3.34
CA ILE A 54 13.75 -1.92 -1.88
C ILE A 54 12.61 -2.74 -1.28
N THR A 55 12.92 -3.58 -0.30
CA THR A 55 11.91 -4.31 0.44
C THR A 55 11.20 -3.36 1.40
N ILE A 56 9.88 -3.24 1.24
CA ILE A 56 9.04 -2.45 2.14
C ILE A 56 8.49 -3.37 3.23
N ILE A 57 8.78 -3.05 4.48
CA ILE A 57 8.29 -3.79 5.64
C ILE A 57 7.33 -2.89 6.40
N LYS A 58 6.13 -3.39 6.64
CA LYS A 58 5.10 -2.66 7.37
C LYS A 58 4.15 -3.58 8.11
N ASP A 59 3.56 -3.07 9.17
CA ASP A 59 2.42 -3.66 9.84
C ASP A 59 1.16 -2.93 9.41
N ARG A 60 0.14 -3.66 9.02
CA ARG A 60 -1.15 -3.10 8.64
C ARG A 60 -2.20 -3.40 9.68
N TYR A 61 -2.88 -2.36 10.14
CA TYR A 61 -4.00 -2.43 11.06
C TYR A 61 -5.28 -2.00 10.36
N PHE A 62 -6.37 -2.67 10.67
CA PHE A 62 -7.70 -2.31 10.15
C PHE A 62 -8.51 -1.69 11.26
N ILE A 63 -8.90 -0.44 11.10
CA ILE A 63 -9.66 0.32 12.07
C ILE A 63 -11.07 0.53 11.51
N PRO A 64 -12.13 0.06 12.20
CA PRO A 64 -13.50 0.33 11.76
C PRO A 64 -13.77 1.83 11.68
N TYR A 65 -14.50 2.24 10.66
CA TYR A 65 -14.89 3.63 10.46
C TYR A 65 -16.37 3.74 10.08
N ILE A 66 -16.88 4.94 9.93
CA ILE A 66 -18.28 5.21 9.61
C ILE A 66 -18.71 4.52 8.30
N ASN A 67 -20.02 4.21 8.17
CA ASN A 67 -20.62 3.59 6.98
C ASN A 67 -19.96 2.28 6.54
N ASP A 68 -19.58 1.44 7.52
CA ASP A 68 -18.90 0.16 7.28
C ASP A 68 -17.56 0.27 6.54
N LEU A 69 -17.01 1.46 6.47
CA LEU A 69 -15.68 1.68 5.95
C LEU A 69 -14.61 1.23 6.94
N LYS A 70 -13.41 1.01 6.45
CA LYS A 70 -12.23 0.69 7.25
C LYS A 70 -11.11 1.66 6.91
N ILE A 71 -10.36 2.01 7.94
CA ILE A 71 -9.10 2.71 7.77
C ILE A 71 -8.00 1.65 7.79
N GLU A 72 -7.20 1.59 6.75
CA GLU A 72 -5.98 0.79 6.69
C GLU A 72 -4.83 1.65 7.18
N LEU A 73 -4.28 1.29 8.33
CA LEU A 73 -3.15 2.00 8.93
C LEU A 73 -1.88 1.20 8.74
N ASP A 74 -0.95 1.73 7.99
CA ASP A 74 0.34 1.11 7.69
C ASP A 74 1.45 1.78 8.51
N ILE A 75 2.05 1.03 9.40
CA ILE A 75 3.22 1.46 10.17
C ILE A 75 4.46 0.85 9.54
N PHE A 76 5.31 1.69 8.98
CA PHE A 76 6.50 1.24 8.25
C PHE A 76 7.68 0.99 9.17
N HIS A 77 8.48 0.02 8.78
CA HIS A 77 9.70 -0.39 9.46
C HIS A 77 10.90 -0.35 8.51
N SER A 78 12.11 -0.58 9.05
CA SER A 78 13.34 -0.65 8.27
C SER A 78 13.62 0.64 7.51
N VAL A 79 13.70 0.60 6.18
CA VAL A 79 14.07 1.75 5.34
C VAL A 79 13.15 2.96 5.55
N TYR A 80 11.88 2.71 5.81
CA TYR A 80 10.87 3.76 5.99
C TYR A 80 10.36 3.88 7.43
N GLU A 81 11.18 3.47 8.40
CA GLU A 81 10.82 3.58 9.80
C GLU A 81 10.44 5.02 10.20
N GLY A 82 9.36 5.15 10.97
CA GLY A 82 8.82 6.44 11.38
C GLY A 82 7.72 6.98 10.46
N ILE A 83 7.49 6.35 9.32
CA ILE A 83 6.41 6.72 8.40
C ILE A 83 5.16 5.93 8.74
N ILE A 84 4.02 6.60 8.74
CA ILE A 84 2.71 6.02 8.95
C ILE A 84 1.78 6.51 7.84
N PHE A 85 1.15 5.58 7.12
CA PHE A 85 0.13 5.89 6.14
C PHE A 85 -1.23 5.43 6.65
N ALA A 86 -2.25 6.21 6.33
CA ALA A 86 -3.63 5.84 6.58
C ALA A 86 -4.41 5.97 5.26
N GLU A 87 -5.15 4.93 4.93
CA GLU A 87 -5.95 4.87 3.71
C GLU A 87 -7.38 4.47 4.03
N ILE A 88 -8.33 5.01 3.25
CA ILE A 88 -9.73 4.59 3.25
C ILE A 88 -10.08 4.17 1.83
N GLU A 89 -10.56 2.94 1.67
CA GLU A 89 -11.09 2.48 0.40
C GLU A 89 -12.58 2.80 0.32
N PHE A 90 -12.98 3.47 -0.76
CA PHE A 90 -14.37 3.82 -1.03
C PHE A 90 -14.94 2.97 -2.16
N GLU A 91 -16.23 2.70 -2.11
CA GLU A 91 -16.91 1.93 -3.16
C GLU A 91 -17.03 2.71 -4.47
N ASN A 92 -17.10 4.04 -4.38
CA ASN A 92 -17.23 4.91 -5.54
C ASN A 92 -16.76 6.32 -5.20
N GLU A 93 -16.62 7.14 -6.23
CA GLU A 93 -16.15 8.53 -6.09
C GLU A 93 -17.11 9.39 -5.26
N LYS A 94 -18.42 9.17 -5.39
CA LYS A 94 -19.42 9.90 -4.62
C LYS A 94 -19.24 9.68 -3.13
N GLN A 95 -19.05 8.44 -2.70
CA GLN A 95 -18.79 8.11 -1.30
C GLN A 95 -17.51 8.79 -0.80
N ALA A 96 -16.45 8.80 -1.62
CA ALA A 96 -15.20 9.47 -1.28
C ALA A 96 -15.38 10.98 -1.03
N ILE A 97 -16.19 11.63 -1.83
CA ILE A 97 -16.46 13.08 -1.70
C ILE A 97 -17.32 13.37 -0.46
N GLU A 98 -18.34 12.55 -0.21
CA GLU A 98 -19.31 12.77 0.86
C GLU A 98 -18.82 12.35 2.25
N THR A 99 -17.80 11.49 2.33
CA THR A 99 -17.30 10.95 3.61
C THR A 99 -16.36 11.94 4.28
N LYS A 100 -16.66 12.25 5.55
CA LYS A 100 -15.77 13.07 6.37
C LYS A 100 -14.48 12.31 6.68
N ILE A 101 -13.35 12.90 6.33
CA ILE A 101 -12.03 12.36 6.64
C ILE A 101 -11.71 12.60 8.12
N PRO A 102 -11.12 11.62 8.83
CA PRO A 102 -10.71 11.81 10.22
C PRO A 102 -9.78 13.02 10.40
N GLU A 103 -9.99 13.77 11.47
CA GLU A 103 -9.20 14.99 11.74
C GLU A 103 -7.70 14.73 11.92
N TRP A 104 -7.33 13.52 12.29
CA TRP A 104 -5.94 13.14 12.49
C TRP A 104 -5.21 12.76 11.19
N PHE A 105 -5.90 12.73 10.06
CA PHE A 105 -5.25 12.66 8.75
C PHE A 105 -4.59 14.02 8.46
N ASN A 106 -3.28 14.02 8.34
CA ASN A 106 -2.53 15.28 8.19
C ASN A 106 -2.46 15.78 6.75
N MET A 107 -2.12 14.89 5.82
CA MET A 107 -1.86 15.27 4.45
C MET A 107 -2.23 14.16 3.49
N GLU A 108 -2.85 14.52 2.37
CA GLU A 108 -3.09 13.59 1.28
C GLU A 108 -1.85 13.46 0.42
N ILE A 109 -1.22 12.29 0.45
CA ILE A 109 0.00 12.00 -0.31
C ILE A 109 -0.20 10.91 -1.37
N GLY A 110 -1.35 10.29 -1.42
CA GLY A 110 -1.63 9.17 -2.34
C GLY A 110 -1.47 9.52 -3.82
N LYS A 111 -1.54 10.79 -4.18
CA LYS A 111 -1.29 11.27 -5.55
C LYS A 111 0.18 11.53 -5.84
N ILE A 112 1.01 11.58 -4.82
CA ILE A 112 2.43 11.96 -4.91
C ILE A 112 3.34 10.74 -4.72
N VAL A 113 2.98 9.87 -3.78
CA VAL A 113 3.79 8.72 -3.38
C VAL A 113 2.96 7.44 -3.50
N SER A 114 3.56 6.41 -4.08
CA SER A 114 3.00 5.07 -4.14
C SER A 114 4.00 4.04 -3.60
N ASN A 115 3.51 2.87 -3.22
CA ASN A 115 4.38 1.78 -2.80
C ASN A 115 5.37 1.39 -3.91
N ASP A 116 4.94 1.46 -5.17
CA ASP A 116 5.82 1.20 -6.30
C ASP A 116 7.00 2.19 -6.35
N MET A 117 6.72 3.47 -6.20
CA MET A 117 7.78 4.50 -6.14
C MET A 117 8.73 4.27 -4.97
N MET A 118 8.19 3.96 -3.78
CA MET A 118 8.97 3.70 -2.56
C MET A 118 9.87 2.48 -2.69
N SER A 119 9.48 1.50 -3.51
CA SER A 119 10.26 0.29 -3.74
C SER A 119 11.37 0.47 -4.77
N ARG A 120 11.23 1.39 -5.70
CA ARG A 120 12.22 1.63 -6.78
C ARG A 120 13.45 2.38 -6.29
N GLU A 121 13.24 3.39 -5.46
CA GLU A 121 14.32 4.19 -4.87
C GLU A 121 13.89 4.71 -3.50
N LYS A 122 14.85 4.99 -2.64
CA LYS A 122 14.56 5.57 -1.34
C LYS A 122 14.06 7.01 -1.49
N ILE A 123 12.83 7.26 -1.07
CA ILE A 123 12.18 8.56 -1.12
C ILE A 123 12.20 9.19 0.27
N ASP A 124 12.60 10.46 0.35
CA ASP A 124 12.44 11.25 1.57
C ASP A 124 11.00 11.80 1.63
N ILE A 125 10.11 11.02 2.24
CA ILE A 125 8.70 11.34 2.34
C ILE A 125 8.47 12.60 3.17
N ILE A 126 9.23 12.79 4.24
CA ILE A 126 9.14 13.98 5.09
C ILE A 126 9.46 15.23 4.30
N LYS A 127 10.51 15.19 3.49
CA LYS A 127 10.88 16.30 2.62
C LYS A 127 9.80 16.60 1.59
N LEU A 128 9.22 15.56 0.97
CA LEU A 128 8.11 15.74 0.02
C LEU A 128 6.90 16.39 0.69
N CYS A 129 6.58 16.00 1.91
CA CYS A 129 5.48 16.58 2.67
C CYS A 129 5.73 18.06 3.02
N ASN A 130 6.97 18.46 3.28
CA ASN A 130 7.32 19.83 3.64
C ASN A 130 7.40 20.78 2.45
N LEU A 131 7.37 20.27 1.22
CA LEU A 131 7.37 21.09 0.00
C LEU A 131 5.97 21.59 -0.40
N LYS A 132 4.95 21.27 0.37
CA LYS A 132 3.56 21.67 0.08
C LYS A 132 3.06 22.75 1.03
#